data_cfb0c7ff1c0e09904d4ab0960bc04807
#
_entry.id   cfb0c7ff1c0e09904d4ab0960bc04807
#
_cell.length_a   1.000
_cell.length_b   1.000
_cell.length_c   1.000
_cell.angle_alpha   90.00
_cell.angle_beta   90.00
_cell.angle_gamma   90.00
#
_symmetry.space_group_name_H-M   'P 1'
#
loop_
_entity.id
_entity.type
_entity.pdbx_description
1 polymer ?
#
loop_
_entity_poly.entity_id
_entity_poly.type
_entity_poly.pdbx_seq_one_letter_code
_entity_poly.pdbx_strand_id
1 'polypeptide(L)'
;SDKFVCLMDLALMAMKRLKKEGKLQDQEESDEINACSIVVPVEVDGKTEEWLVNFKNETHNHPTEIEPFGGAATCLGGAIRDPLSGRAYVYQAMRVTGSGDPTTPFAETLNAKLPQKKITTGAAQGYSSYGNQIGLATGQVTELYDDGYVAKRMEIGAVIGASPKKNVVRGIPQEGDIIVLLGGRTGRDGCGGATGSSKAHNSSSIETCGAEVQKGNPPTERKIQRLFRNEDVAQMIKRCNDFGAGGVSVAIGELADGLDIDLDKVPKKYDGLDGTELAISESQERMAVVLNKEAVSYTHLTLPT
;
A
#
# COMPACT_ATOMS: atom_id res chain seq x y z
N SER A 1 12.42 -33.43 -8.41
CA SER A 1 11.02 -33.10 -8.69
C SER A 1 10.90 -32.70 -10.15
N ASP A 2 9.96 -33.31 -10.89
CA ASP A 2 9.73 -33.05 -12.33
C ASP A 2 8.95 -31.74 -12.57
N LYS A 3 8.89 -30.88 -11.56
CA LYS A 3 8.21 -29.57 -11.67
C LYS A 3 9.04 -28.64 -12.57
N PHE A 4 8.37 -28.02 -13.54
CA PHE A 4 8.96 -26.96 -14.35
C PHE A 4 9.41 -25.81 -13.43
N VAL A 5 10.64 -25.35 -13.59
CA VAL A 5 11.22 -24.25 -12.82
C VAL A 5 10.89 -22.94 -13.54
N CYS A 6 10.10 -22.10 -12.92
CA CYS A 6 9.78 -20.76 -13.43
C CYS A 6 10.70 -19.69 -12.82
N LEU A 7 10.65 -18.45 -13.36
CA LEU A 7 11.47 -17.34 -12.85
C LEU A 7 11.20 -17.03 -11.38
N MET A 8 9.97 -17.21 -10.91
CA MET A 8 9.62 -17.04 -9.50
C MET A 8 10.29 -18.08 -8.60
N ASP A 9 10.40 -19.34 -9.06
CA ASP A 9 11.12 -20.38 -8.30
C ASP A 9 12.60 -20.02 -8.16
N LEU A 10 13.22 -19.44 -9.21
CA LEU A 10 14.60 -18.94 -9.14
C LEU A 10 14.75 -17.75 -8.19
N ALA A 11 13.84 -16.78 -8.24
CA ALA A 11 13.85 -15.62 -7.35
C ALA A 11 13.72 -16.02 -5.87
N LEU A 12 12.90 -17.03 -5.59
CA LEU A 12 12.67 -17.51 -4.22
C LEU A 12 13.73 -18.53 -3.74
N MET A 13 14.59 -19.03 -4.61
CA MET A 13 15.51 -20.13 -4.30
C MET A 13 16.45 -19.78 -3.15
N ALA A 14 17.04 -18.60 -3.16
CA ALA A 14 17.97 -18.15 -2.13
C ALA A 14 17.27 -18.04 -0.76
N MET A 15 16.10 -17.42 -0.72
CA MET A 15 15.31 -17.28 0.51
C MET A 15 14.91 -18.64 1.08
N LYS A 16 14.39 -19.54 0.26
CA LYS A 16 14.01 -20.90 0.68
C LYS A 16 15.21 -21.70 1.22
N ARG A 17 16.38 -21.50 0.62
CA ARG A 17 17.63 -22.12 1.10
C ARG A 17 18.05 -21.57 2.45
N LEU A 18 18.08 -20.22 2.61
CA LEU A 18 18.43 -19.58 3.87
C LEU A 18 17.47 -19.97 5.00
N LYS A 19 16.15 -20.04 4.71
CA LYS A 19 15.15 -20.53 5.68
C LYS A 19 15.44 -21.97 6.12
N LYS A 20 15.75 -22.86 5.17
CA LYS A 20 16.11 -24.26 5.46
C LYS A 20 17.40 -24.38 6.27
N GLU A 21 18.36 -23.50 6.06
CA GLU A 21 19.63 -23.44 6.79
C GLU A 21 19.50 -22.75 8.17
N GLY A 22 18.28 -22.29 8.54
CA GLY A 22 18.05 -21.59 9.80
C GLY A 22 18.72 -20.21 9.90
N LYS A 23 18.90 -19.53 8.78
CA LYS A 23 19.55 -18.20 8.70
C LYS A 23 18.58 -17.03 8.63
N LEU A 24 17.29 -17.26 8.87
CA LEU A 24 16.24 -16.24 8.87
C LEU A 24 15.50 -16.21 10.22
N GLN A 25 16.22 -16.44 11.32
CA GLN A 25 15.61 -16.48 12.66
C GLN A 25 15.12 -15.11 13.12
N ASP A 26 15.70 -14.03 12.58
CA ASP A 26 15.30 -12.65 12.91
C ASP A 26 14.03 -12.22 12.16
N GLN A 27 13.56 -13.01 11.20
CA GLN A 27 12.31 -12.74 10.51
C GLN A 27 11.12 -12.97 11.43
N GLU A 28 10.29 -11.94 11.58
CA GLU A 28 9.00 -12.08 12.27
C GLU A 28 8.05 -12.93 11.41
N GLU A 29 7.48 -13.97 12.01
CA GLU A 29 6.41 -14.77 11.40
C GLU A 29 5.08 -14.40 12.05
N SER A 30 4.10 -14.02 11.24
CA SER A 30 2.76 -13.61 11.69
C SER A 30 1.74 -13.89 10.58
N ASP A 31 0.48 -14.12 10.96
CA ASP A 31 -0.65 -14.22 10.01
C ASP A 31 -1.00 -12.87 9.38
N GLU A 32 -0.58 -11.76 9.99
CA GLU A 32 -0.66 -10.40 9.42
C GLU A 32 0.59 -10.08 8.59
N ILE A 33 0.73 -10.66 7.39
CA ILE A 33 1.93 -10.50 6.56
C ILE A 33 1.64 -9.52 5.42
N ASN A 34 1.79 -8.21 5.68
CA ASN A 34 1.67 -7.18 4.65
C ASN A 34 3.03 -6.59 4.23
N ALA A 35 4.07 -6.79 5.03
CA ALA A 35 5.45 -6.37 4.75
C ALA A 35 6.44 -7.40 5.32
N CYS A 36 7.66 -7.47 4.77
CA CYS A 36 8.71 -8.25 5.39
C CYS A 36 9.16 -7.55 6.68
N SER A 37 9.15 -8.27 7.79
CA SER A 37 9.52 -7.74 9.11
C SER A 37 10.63 -8.55 9.74
N ILE A 38 11.64 -7.87 10.28
CA ILE A 38 12.75 -8.48 11.03
C ILE A 38 12.87 -7.87 12.41
N VAL A 39 13.26 -8.67 13.39
CA VAL A 39 13.55 -8.21 14.75
C VAL A 39 14.98 -7.70 14.82
N VAL A 40 15.17 -6.47 15.28
CA VAL A 40 16.47 -5.81 15.38
C VAL A 40 16.64 -5.25 16.81
N PRO A 41 17.75 -5.55 17.51
CA PRO A 41 18.07 -4.88 18.77
C PRO A 41 18.52 -3.43 18.50
N VAL A 42 17.92 -2.48 19.20
CA VAL A 42 18.21 -1.04 19.09
C VAL A 42 18.55 -0.48 20.47
N GLU A 43 19.61 0.30 20.56
CA GLU A 43 19.96 1.05 21.77
C GLU A 43 19.12 2.33 21.85
N VAL A 44 18.29 2.44 22.88
CA VAL A 44 17.47 3.62 23.17
C VAL A 44 17.75 4.06 24.62
N ASP A 45 18.29 5.25 24.79
CA ASP A 45 18.61 5.84 26.11
C ASP A 45 19.45 4.89 27.01
N GLY A 46 20.41 4.18 26.40
CA GLY A 46 21.32 3.24 27.10
C GLY A 46 20.67 1.91 27.48
N LYS A 47 19.53 1.58 26.91
CA LYS A 47 18.85 0.27 27.06
C LYS A 47 18.66 -0.35 25.69
N THR A 48 18.89 -1.66 25.60
CA THR A 48 18.60 -2.41 24.36
C THR A 48 17.11 -2.75 24.32
N GLU A 49 16.43 -2.35 23.26
CA GLU A 49 15.04 -2.68 22.96
C GLU A 49 14.94 -3.48 21.67
N GLU A 50 13.97 -4.41 21.59
CA GLU A 50 13.63 -5.07 20.32
C GLU A 50 12.72 -4.18 19.49
N TRP A 51 13.11 -3.98 18.23
CA TRP A 51 12.34 -3.26 17.24
C TRP A 51 12.01 -4.16 16.06
N LEU A 52 10.88 -3.91 15.42
CA LEU A 52 10.53 -4.48 14.13
C LEU A 52 10.91 -3.50 13.04
N VAL A 53 11.77 -3.93 12.12
CA VAL A 53 12.11 -3.19 10.91
C VAL A 53 11.38 -3.82 9.75
N ASN A 54 10.55 -3.05 9.08
CA ASN A 54 9.70 -3.49 7.99
C ASN A 54 10.24 -3.01 6.65
N PHE A 55 10.23 -3.88 5.65
CA PHE A 55 10.48 -3.56 4.25
C PHE A 55 9.29 -3.96 3.41
N LYS A 56 8.82 -3.03 2.59
CA LYS A 56 7.78 -3.27 1.58
C LYS A 56 8.20 -2.67 0.25
N ASN A 57 7.92 -3.40 -0.82
CA ASN A 57 7.90 -2.85 -2.16
C ASN A 57 6.53 -3.07 -2.78
N GLU A 58 6.02 -2.05 -3.47
CA GLU A 58 4.73 -2.04 -4.14
C GLU A 58 4.94 -1.74 -5.61
N THR A 59 4.19 -2.43 -6.49
CA THR A 59 4.16 -2.14 -7.91
C THR A 59 2.82 -1.52 -8.30
N HIS A 60 2.85 -0.42 -9.05
CA HIS A 60 1.64 0.27 -9.50
C HIS A 60 1.75 0.65 -10.98
N ASN A 61 1.94 -0.36 -11.84
CA ASN A 61 2.33 -0.21 -13.23
C ASN A 61 1.20 0.35 -14.10
N HIS A 62 0.06 -0.34 -14.14
CA HIS A 62 -1.06 -0.02 -15.02
C HIS A 62 -1.68 1.35 -14.74
N PRO A 63 -2.01 1.71 -13.49
CA PRO A 63 -2.55 3.03 -13.19
C PRO A 63 -1.59 4.17 -13.53
N THR A 64 -0.27 3.96 -13.35
CA THR A 64 0.75 4.95 -13.69
C THR A 64 0.87 5.17 -15.20
N GLU A 65 0.58 4.18 -16.03
CA GLU A 65 0.53 4.37 -17.50
C GLU A 65 -0.68 5.17 -17.94
N ILE A 66 -1.82 5.09 -17.22
CA ILE A 66 -3.08 5.77 -17.57
C ILE A 66 -3.08 7.20 -17.02
N GLU A 67 -2.76 7.35 -15.75
CA GLU A 67 -2.70 8.64 -15.04
C GLU A 67 -1.41 8.68 -14.21
N PRO A 68 -0.30 9.14 -14.81
CA PRO A 68 1.04 8.98 -14.24
C PRO A 68 1.23 9.61 -12.88
N PHE A 69 0.66 10.79 -12.65
CA PHE A 69 0.80 11.50 -11.39
C PHE A 69 0.12 10.76 -10.23
N GLY A 70 -1.17 10.47 -10.37
CA GLY A 70 -1.94 9.78 -9.33
C GLY A 70 -1.49 8.33 -9.14
N GLY A 71 -1.17 7.64 -10.25
CA GLY A 71 -0.67 6.26 -10.19
C GLY A 71 0.62 6.12 -9.39
N ALA A 72 1.61 6.96 -9.65
CA ALA A 72 2.87 6.93 -8.90
C ALA A 72 2.73 7.44 -7.46
N ALA A 73 1.87 8.44 -7.23
CA ALA A 73 1.55 8.91 -5.89
C ALA A 73 0.92 7.78 -5.05
N THR A 74 -0.05 7.07 -5.61
CA THR A 74 -0.71 5.94 -4.94
C THR A 74 0.25 4.77 -4.72
N CYS A 75 1.19 4.54 -5.62
CA CYS A 75 2.25 3.54 -5.43
C CYS A 75 2.99 3.75 -4.11
N LEU A 76 3.39 4.99 -3.81
CA LEU A 76 4.04 5.32 -2.54
C LEU A 76 3.07 5.20 -1.36
N GLY A 77 1.83 5.68 -1.49
CA GLY A 77 0.82 5.60 -0.43
C GLY A 77 0.52 4.16 -0.02
N GLY A 78 0.32 3.26 -0.98
CA GLY A 78 0.12 1.83 -0.71
C GLY A 78 1.34 1.19 -0.04
N ALA A 79 2.55 1.49 -0.55
CA ALA A 79 3.78 0.99 0.06
C ALA A 79 3.94 1.40 1.54
N ILE A 80 3.45 2.58 1.92
CA ILE A 80 3.49 3.06 3.31
C ILE A 80 2.48 2.33 4.20
N ARG A 81 1.26 2.07 3.71
CA ARG A 81 0.19 1.49 4.52
C ARG A 81 0.43 0.03 4.90
N ASP A 82 1.13 -0.74 4.10
CA ASP A 82 1.47 -2.12 4.45
C ASP A 82 2.32 -2.23 5.73
N PRO A 83 3.44 -1.50 5.87
CA PRO A 83 4.15 -1.42 7.15
C PRO A 83 3.30 -0.86 8.29
N LEU A 84 2.38 0.07 8.03
CA LEU A 84 1.43 0.55 9.03
C LEU A 84 0.52 -0.56 9.55
N SER A 85 0.11 -1.51 8.69
CA SER A 85 -0.59 -2.72 9.14
C SER A 85 0.24 -3.49 10.18
N GLY A 86 1.57 -3.46 10.06
CA GLY A 86 2.53 -3.92 11.05
C GLY A 86 2.82 -2.90 12.18
N ARG A 87 2.06 -1.81 12.31
CA ARG A 87 2.28 -0.68 13.26
C ARG A 87 3.63 0.01 13.07
N ALA A 88 4.32 -0.22 11.95
CA ALA A 88 5.61 0.40 11.67
C ALA A 88 5.46 1.80 11.05
N TYR A 89 6.17 2.78 11.61
CA TYR A 89 6.26 4.12 11.03
C TYR A 89 7.30 4.13 9.92
N VAL A 90 6.89 4.51 8.71
CA VAL A 90 7.77 4.59 7.54
C VAL A 90 8.60 5.88 7.61
N TYR A 91 9.91 5.73 7.49
CA TYR A 91 10.86 6.84 7.58
C TYR A 91 11.75 7.00 6.34
N GLN A 92 11.76 6.03 5.44
CA GLN A 92 12.58 6.01 4.23
C GLN A 92 11.80 5.46 3.06
N ALA A 93 11.82 6.15 1.91
CA ALA A 93 11.30 5.65 0.64
C ALA A 93 12.43 5.46 -0.38
N MET A 94 12.17 4.59 -1.34
CA MET A 94 12.99 4.34 -2.51
C MET A 94 12.08 4.20 -3.72
N ARG A 95 12.57 4.48 -4.92
CA ARG A 95 11.81 4.34 -6.16
C ARG A 95 12.67 3.66 -7.23
N VAL A 96 12.10 2.63 -7.85
CA VAL A 96 12.72 1.96 -8.99
C VAL A 96 11.73 1.92 -10.15
N THR A 97 12.14 2.34 -11.34
CA THR A 97 11.27 2.36 -12.51
C THR A 97 11.91 1.70 -13.72
N GLY A 98 11.08 1.08 -14.57
CA GLY A 98 11.40 0.71 -15.92
C GLY A 98 10.49 1.46 -16.88
N SER A 99 11.06 2.18 -17.84
CA SER A 99 10.36 3.06 -18.78
C SER A 99 10.94 2.92 -20.19
N GLY A 100 10.14 3.18 -21.21
CA GLY A 100 10.67 3.50 -22.54
C GLY A 100 11.43 4.82 -22.51
N ASP A 101 12.21 5.08 -23.58
CA ASP A 101 13.00 6.30 -23.70
C ASP A 101 12.09 7.56 -23.66
N PRO A 102 12.25 8.45 -22.67
CA PRO A 102 11.44 9.67 -22.55
C PRO A 102 11.74 10.71 -23.65
N THR A 103 12.81 10.53 -24.43
CA THR A 103 13.15 11.39 -25.57
C THR A 103 12.45 10.96 -26.87
N THR A 104 11.78 9.80 -26.88
CA THR A 104 11.02 9.31 -28.04
C THR A 104 10.07 10.40 -28.56
N PRO A 105 10.10 10.73 -29.87
CA PRO A 105 9.23 11.72 -30.47
C PRO A 105 7.74 11.37 -30.30
N PHE A 106 6.89 12.38 -30.14
CA PHE A 106 5.45 12.18 -30.01
C PHE A 106 4.83 11.35 -31.13
N ALA A 107 5.31 11.57 -32.38
CA ALA A 107 4.82 10.85 -33.54
C ALA A 107 5.10 9.33 -33.52
N GLU A 108 6.05 8.88 -32.72
CA GLU A 108 6.40 7.47 -32.52
C GLU A 108 5.67 6.83 -31.33
N THR A 109 4.79 7.57 -30.66
CA THR A 109 4.00 7.03 -29.56
C THR A 109 3.08 5.90 -30.06
N LEU A 110 3.12 4.75 -29.38
CA LEU A 110 2.24 3.64 -29.72
C LEU A 110 0.77 4.03 -29.53
N ASN A 111 -0.08 3.47 -30.40
CA ASN A 111 -1.53 3.68 -30.28
C ASN A 111 -2.03 3.24 -28.88
N ALA A 112 -2.97 3.98 -28.33
CA ALA A 112 -3.53 3.78 -26.98
C ALA A 112 -2.51 3.88 -25.83
N LYS A 113 -1.37 4.53 -26.02
CA LYS A 113 -0.39 4.85 -24.97
C LYS A 113 -0.20 6.37 -24.85
N LEU A 114 0.15 6.80 -23.65
CA LEU A 114 0.67 8.15 -23.46
C LEU A 114 2.13 8.25 -23.91
N PRO A 115 2.60 9.43 -24.35
CA PRO A 115 4.03 9.62 -24.66
C PRO A 115 4.93 9.28 -23.47
N GLN A 116 6.06 8.61 -23.71
CA GLN A 116 6.98 8.18 -22.64
C GLN A 116 7.44 9.36 -21.77
N LYS A 117 7.70 10.51 -22.38
CA LYS A 117 8.04 11.75 -21.62
C LYS A 117 6.94 12.14 -20.65
N LYS A 118 5.66 12.08 -21.04
CA LYS A 118 4.53 12.44 -20.19
C LYS A 118 4.40 11.46 -19.02
N ILE A 119 4.56 10.16 -19.29
CA ILE A 119 4.49 9.13 -18.25
C ILE A 119 5.63 9.34 -17.24
N THR A 120 6.87 9.43 -17.72
CA THR A 120 8.06 9.52 -16.86
C THR A 120 8.05 10.77 -15.98
N THR A 121 7.78 11.95 -16.57
CA THR A 121 7.73 13.22 -15.82
C THR A 121 6.56 13.28 -14.85
N GLY A 122 5.36 12.85 -15.27
CA GLY A 122 4.18 12.83 -14.41
C GLY A 122 4.32 11.88 -13.23
N ALA A 123 4.89 10.68 -13.47
CA ALA A 123 5.13 9.72 -12.41
C ALA A 123 6.18 10.23 -11.40
N ALA A 124 7.27 10.80 -11.85
CA ALA A 124 8.28 11.40 -10.97
C ALA A 124 7.68 12.52 -10.10
N GLN A 125 6.87 13.40 -10.69
CA GLN A 125 6.17 14.48 -9.99
C GLN A 125 5.17 13.93 -8.97
N GLY A 126 4.38 12.93 -9.30
CA GLY A 126 3.39 12.31 -8.40
C GLY A 126 4.04 11.69 -7.18
N TYR A 127 5.07 10.86 -7.39
CA TYR A 127 5.81 10.22 -6.31
C TYR A 127 6.48 11.25 -5.37
N SER A 128 7.18 12.22 -5.95
CA SER A 128 7.82 13.31 -5.20
C SER A 128 6.81 14.17 -4.44
N SER A 129 5.68 14.53 -5.07
CA SER A 129 4.64 15.32 -4.44
C SER A 129 4.05 14.61 -3.21
N TYR A 130 3.79 13.31 -3.32
CA TYR A 130 3.26 12.52 -2.21
C TYR A 130 4.24 12.50 -1.03
N GLY A 131 5.50 12.13 -1.29
CA GLY A 131 6.54 12.08 -0.27
C GLY A 131 6.76 13.43 0.43
N ASN A 132 6.82 14.51 -0.34
CA ASN A 132 7.00 15.87 0.20
C ASN A 132 5.86 16.29 1.14
N GLN A 133 4.60 15.97 0.80
CA GLN A 133 3.45 16.34 1.61
C GLN A 133 3.38 15.60 2.95
N ILE A 134 3.89 14.39 3.01
CA ILE A 134 3.96 13.63 4.27
C ILE A 134 5.28 13.82 5.02
N GLY A 135 6.28 14.44 4.39
CA GLY A 135 7.60 14.64 4.98
C GLY A 135 8.49 13.38 4.94
N LEU A 136 8.32 12.53 3.91
CA LEU A 136 9.07 11.31 3.71
C LEU A 136 10.13 11.50 2.63
N ALA A 137 11.40 11.30 2.98
CA ALA A 137 12.49 11.35 2.03
C ALA A 137 12.53 10.12 1.11
N THR A 138 12.73 10.35 -0.19
CA THR A 138 13.08 9.30 -1.15
C THR A 138 14.61 9.26 -1.26
N GLY A 139 15.24 8.34 -0.52
CA GLY A 139 16.70 8.28 -0.40
C GLY A 139 17.41 7.65 -1.60
N GLN A 140 16.69 6.93 -2.45
CA GLN A 140 17.22 6.34 -3.67
C GLN A 140 16.18 6.38 -4.78
N VAL A 141 16.59 6.81 -5.96
CA VAL A 141 15.81 6.73 -7.20
C VAL A 141 16.68 6.08 -8.27
N THR A 142 16.17 5.00 -8.87
CA THR A 142 16.80 4.33 -10.01
C THR A 142 15.79 4.22 -11.13
N GLU A 143 16.09 4.81 -12.28
CA GLU A 143 15.26 4.73 -13.47
C GLU A 143 16.02 4.02 -14.59
N LEU A 144 15.44 2.95 -15.12
CA LEU A 144 15.97 2.16 -16.24
C LEU A 144 15.14 2.46 -17.48
N TYR A 145 15.82 2.68 -18.59
CA TYR A 145 15.19 2.94 -19.89
C TYR A 145 15.50 1.79 -20.84
N ASP A 146 14.44 1.14 -21.34
CA ASP A 146 14.54 0.02 -22.28
C ASP A 146 13.23 -0.09 -23.06
N ASP A 147 13.32 -0.44 -24.34
CA ASP A 147 12.15 -0.56 -25.23
C ASP A 147 11.15 -1.61 -24.78
N GLY A 148 11.57 -2.62 -24.01
CA GLY A 148 10.69 -3.60 -23.39
C GLY A 148 9.65 -2.99 -22.44
N TYR A 149 9.96 -1.84 -21.83
CA TYR A 149 9.04 -1.13 -20.93
C TYR A 149 8.03 -0.22 -21.64
N VAL A 150 8.12 -0.07 -22.97
CA VAL A 150 7.11 0.66 -23.75
C VAL A 150 5.77 -0.07 -23.73
N ALA A 151 5.82 -1.42 -23.78
CA ALA A 151 4.61 -2.24 -23.68
C ALA A 151 3.95 -2.15 -22.29
N LYS A 152 4.77 -2.17 -21.23
CA LYS A 152 4.33 -2.09 -19.84
C LYS A 152 5.41 -1.45 -18.98
N ARG A 153 5.11 -0.24 -18.48
CA ARG A 153 5.95 0.44 -17.51
C ARG A 153 6.06 -0.37 -16.23
N MET A 154 7.20 -0.31 -15.58
CA MET A 154 7.39 -0.74 -14.20
C MET A 154 7.51 0.48 -13.30
N GLU A 155 6.62 0.59 -12.34
CA GLU A 155 6.64 1.60 -11.26
C GLU A 155 6.69 0.86 -9.94
N ILE A 156 7.82 0.96 -9.24
CA ILE A 156 8.03 0.34 -7.93
C ILE A 156 8.30 1.42 -6.91
N GLY A 157 7.47 1.46 -5.87
CA GLY A 157 7.71 2.18 -4.63
C GLY A 157 8.16 1.22 -3.55
N ALA A 158 9.28 1.48 -2.90
CA ALA A 158 9.73 0.69 -1.77
C ALA A 158 9.93 1.58 -0.55
N VAL A 159 9.70 1.03 0.64
CA VAL A 159 9.81 1.77 1.88
C VAL A 159 10.43 0.92 2.99
N ILE A 160 11.02 1.63 3.95
CA ILE A 160 11.49 1.06 5.21
C ILE A 160 10.73 1.75 6.34
N GLY A 161 10.12 0.94 7.22
CA GLY A 161 9.44 1.39 8.43
C GLY A 161 10.01 0.70 9.66
N ALA A 162 9.74 1.25 10.83
CA ALA A 162 10.14 0.65 12.09
C ALA A 162 9.13 0.96 13.21
N SER A 163 9.04 0.07 14.19
CA SER A 163 8.29 0.26 15.43
C SER A 163 8.94 -0.52 16.59
N PRO A 164 8.80 -0.03 17.83
CA PRO A 164 9.12 -0.86 19.00
C PRO A 164 8.26 -2.14 18.97
N LYS A 165 8.87 -3.31 19.09
CA LYS A 165 8.16 -4.59 19.07
C LYS A 165 7.06 -4.68 20.13
N LYS A 166 7.27 -4.05 21.28
CA LYS A 166 6.28 -3.96 22.38
C LYS A 166 4.96 -3.29 21.97
N ASN A 167 4.96 -2.46 20.91
CA ASN A 167 3.78 -1.75 20.42
C ASN A 167 2.96 -2.59 19.43
N VAL A 168 3.44 -3.79 19.06
CA VAL A 168 2.81 -4.63 18.05
C VAL A 168 2.10 -5.79 18.72
N VAL A 169 0.79 -5.65 18.93
CA VAL A 169 -0.07 -6.72 19.43
C VAL A 169 -0.52 -7.59 18.24
N ARG A 170 -0.34 -8.90 18.36
CA ARG A 170 -0.81 -9.90 17.40
C ARG A 170 -1.99 -10.66 18.00
N GLY A 171 -3.16 -10.01 18.06
CA GLY A 171 -4.36 -10.58 18.63
C GLY A 171 -5.20 -11.33 17.60
N ILE A 172 -5.93 -12.36 18.04
CA ILE A 172 -6.94 -13.03 17.24
C ILE A 172 -8.27 -12.33 17.48
N PRO A 173 -8.96 -11.85 16.41
CA PRO A 173 -10.30 -11.27 16.52
C PRO A 173 -11.29 -12.27 17.13
N GLN A 174 -12.21 -11.77 17.93
CA GLN A 174 -13.22 -12.56 18.64
C GLN A 174 -14.60 -11.97 18.46
N GLU A 175 -15.63 -12.77 18.73
CA GLU A 175 -17.02 -12.29 18.73
C GLU A 175 -17.17 -11.09 19.66
N GLY A 176 -17.81 -10.04 19.18
CA GLY A 176 -18.00 -8.78 19.89
C GLY A 176 -16.89 -7.75 19.68
N ASP A 177 -15.77 -8.09 19.04
CA ASP A 177 -14.78 -7.12 18.59
C ASP A 177 -15.39 -6.19 17.53
N ILE A 178 -14.86 -4.99 17.44
CA ILE A 178 -15.34 -3.96 16.50
C ILE A 178 -14.26 -3.64 15.49
N ILE A 179 -14.65 -3.56 14.22
CA ILE A 179 -13.78 -3.09 13.16
C ILE A 179 -14.06 -1.60 12.92
N VAL A 180 -13.01 -0.81 13.00
CA VAL A 180 -13.06 0.63 12.74
C VAL A 180 -12.34 0.94 11.43
N LEU A 181 -13.05 1.61 10.51
CA LEU A 181 -12.45 2.18 9.32
C LEU A 181 -11.91 3.57 9.64
N LEU A 182 -10.61 3.75 9.47
CA LEU A 182 -9.89 5.00 9.69
C LEU A 182 -9.49 5.62 8.34
N GLY A 183 -9.56 6.94 8.23
CA GLY A 183 -9.02 7.66 7.09
C GLY A 183 -10.05 8.29 6.15
N GLY A 184 -9.82 8.17 4.84
CA GLY A 184 -10.58 8.84 3.80
C GLY A 184 -11.97 8.26 3.55
N ARG A 185 -12.76 8.97 2.75
CA ARG A 185 -14.10 8.55 2.31
C ARG A 185 -14.02 7.73 1.02
N THR A 186 -15.04 6.93 0.77
CA THR A 186 -15.16 6.03 -0.37
C THR A 186 -15.73 6.73 -1.61
N GLY A 187 -15.06 6.58 -2.74
CA GLY A 187 -15.51 6.99 -4.07
C GLY A 187 -15.46 5.81 -5.04
N ARG A 188 -15.49 6.07 -6.36
CA ARG A 188 -15.39 5.05 -7.43
C ARG A 188 -13.96 4.66 -7.78
N ASP A 189 -13.00 4.95 -6.91
CA ASP A 189 -11.60 4.63 -7.16
C ASP A 189 -11.42 3.12 -7.47
N GLY A 190 -10.90 2.79 -8.64
CA GLY A 190 -10.64 1.43 -9.09
C GLY A 190 -11.84 0.62 -9.59
N CYS A 191 -13.08 1.07 -9.41
CA CYS A 191 -14.30 0.30 -9.70
C CYS A 191 -14.45 -0.08 -11.18
N GLY A 192 -14.06 0.78 -12.12
CA GLY A 192 -14.11 0.51 -13.56
C GLY A 192 -12.93 -0.31 -14.10
N GLY A 193 -12.05 -0.77 -13.22
CA GLY A 193 -10.88 -1.57 -13.57
C GLY A 193 -9.65 -0.75 -13.98
N ALA A 194 -9.60 0.53 -13.64
CA ALA A 194 -8.42 1.39 -13.85
C ALA A 194 -7.15 0.84 -13.19
N THR A 195 -7.31 0.02 -12.17
CA THR A 195 -6.23 -0.60 -11.40
C THR A 195 -5.87 -2.01 -11.85
N GLY A 196 -6.63 -2.60 -12.78
CA GLY A 196 -6.41 -3.95 -13.29
C GLY A 196 -5.06 -4.10 -14.02
N SER A 197 -4.03 -4.61 -13.34
CA SER A 197 -2.66 -4.73 -13.87
C SER A 197 -2.52 -5.66 -15.08
N SER A 198 -3.48 -6.55 -15.30
CA SER A 198 -3.46 -7.56 -16.37
C SER A 198 -4.21 -7.15 -17.63
N LYS A 199 -4.85 -5.98 -17.66
CA LYS A 199 -5.63 -5.52 -18.82
C LYS A 199 -4.73 -4.88 -19.88
N ALA A 200 -5.02 -5.18 -21.15
CA ALA A 200 -4.40 -4.48 -22.26
C ALA A 200 -4.99 -3.07 -22.40
N HIS A 201 -4.14 -2.10 -22.72
CA HIS A 201 -4.60 -0.75 -23.03
C HIS A 201 -5.35 -0.73 -24.37
N ASN A 202 -6.44 0.02 -24.41
CA ASN A 202 -7.12 0.43 -25.64
C ASN A 202 -7.37 1.95 -25.59
N SER A 203 -7.77 2.53 -26.70
CA SER A 203 -7.96 3.98 -26.80
C SER A 203 -8.99 4.51 -25.78
N SER A 204 -10.02 3.71 -25.44
CA SER A 204 -11.02 4.09 -24.45
C SER A 204 -10.52 4.02 -23.02
N SER A 205 -9.47 3.22 -22.71
CA SER A 205 -8.95 3.08 -21.36
C SER A 205 -8.42 4.40 -20.81
N ILE A 206 -7.75 5.21 -21.62
CA ILE A 206 -7.22 6.51 -21.20
C ILE A 206 -8.36 7.51 -20.93
N GLU A 207 -9.40 7.51 -21.77
CA GLU A 207 -10.50 8.45 -21.67
C GLU A 207 -11.48 8.09 -20.55
N THR A 208 -11.80 6.81 -20.39
CA THR A 208 -12.83 6.34 -19.44
C THR A 208 -12.29 5.98 -18.08
N CYS A 209 -11.11 5.38 -18.00
CA CYS A 209 -10.55 4.87 -16.73
C CYS A 209 -9.66 5.87 -16.01
N GLY A 210 -9.20 6.95 -16.65
CA GLY A 210 -8.30 7.94 -16.03
C GLY A 210 -8.91 8.63 -14.80
N ALA A 211 -10.23 8.84 -14.80
CA ALA A 211 -10.92 9.44 -13.66
C ALA A 211 -11.03 8.50 -12.45
N GLU A 212 -10.97 7.18 -12.67
CA GLU A 212 -11.10 6.15 -11.64
C GLU A 212 -9.76 5.66 -11.10
N VAL A 213 -8.63 6.10 -11.67
CA VAL A 213 -7.31 5.87 -11.06
C VAL A 213 -7.31 6.51 -9.67
N GLN A 214 -6.86 5.77 -8.68
CA GLN A 214 -6.81 6.25 -7.31
C GLN A 214 -6.08 7.59 -7.25
N LYS A 215 -6.66 8.54 -6.52
CA LYS A 215 -6.05 9.84 -6.23
C LYS A 215 -5.61 9.85 -4.77
N GLY A 216 -4.32 9.94 -4.53
CA GLY A 216 -3.77 9.99 -3.19
C GLY A 216 -4.16 11.27 -2.43
N ASN A 217 -4.33 11.12 -1.12
CA ASN A 217 -4.51 12.23 -0.17
C ASN A 217 -3.41 12.17 0.91
N PRO A 218 -2.18 12.62 0.59
CA PRO A 218 -1.04 12.53 1.51
C PRO A 218 -1.28 13.14 2.89
N PRO A 219 -2.01 14.27 3.05
CA PRO A 219 -2.33 14.80 4.37
C PRO A 219 -3.13 13.83 5.24
N THR A 220 -4.04 13.05 4.66
CA THR A 220 -4.76 11.99 5.38
C THR A 220 -3.83 10.84 5.76
N GLU A 221 -2.96 10.40 4.84
CA GLU A 221 -1.94 9.39 5.11
C GLU A 221 -1.03 9.79 6.27
N ARG A 222 -0.56 11.04 6.28
CA ARG A 222 0.27 11.57 7.37
C ARG A 222 -0.45 11.52 8.72
N LYS A 223 -1.76 11.82 8.78
CA LYS A 223 -2.54 11.72 10.01
C LYS A 223 -2.62 10.29 10.51
N ILE A 224 -2.85 9.33 9.60
CA ILE A 224 -2.88 7.89 9.92
C ILE A 224 -1.52 7.44 10.47
N GLN A 225 -0.41 7.75 9.77
CA GLN A 225 0.93 7.42 10.25
C GLN A 225 1.21 7.95 11.67
N ARG A 226 0.81 9.19 11.94
CA ARG A 226 0.99 9.81 13.26
C ARG A 226 0.13 9.14 14.33
N LEU A 227 -1.08 8.72 13.98
CA LEU A 227 -1.96 7.97 14.87
C LEU A 227 -1.32 6.63 15.27
N PHE A 228 -0.86 5.86 14.28
CA PHE A 228 -0.22 4.56 14.52
C PHE A 228 1.11 4.64 15.27
N ARG A 229 1.77 5.79 15.24
CA ARG A 229 2.99 6.05 16.01
C ARG A 229 2.72 6.26 17.50
N ASN A 230 1.49 6.54 17.90
CA ASN A 230 1.11 6.62 19.29
C ASN A 230 1.09 5.21 19.90
N GLU A 231 1.85 5.00 20.97
CA GLU A 231 2.02 3.70 21.64
C GLU A 231 0.69 3.15 22.15
N ASP A 232 -0.12 3.98 22.83
CA ASP A 232 -1.41 3.57 23.37
C ASP A 232 -2.37 3.11 22.28
N VAL A 233 -2.41 3.83 21.16
CA VAL A 233 -3.23 3.46 20.01
C VAL A 233 -2.74 2.17 19.35
N ALA A 234 -1.43 2.04 19.12
CA ALA A 234 -0.86 0.86 18.50
C ALA A 234 -1.13 -0.42 19.30
N GLN A 235 -1.03 -0.34 20.64
CA GLN A 235 -1.29 -1.47 21.54
C GLN A 235 -2.78 -1.86 21.65
N MET A 236 -3.71 -0.97 21.30
CA MET A 236 -5.14 -1.32 21.24
C MET A 236 -5.51 -2.13 19.99
N ILE A 237 -4.70 -2.06 18.94
CA ILE A 237 -5.00 -2.70 17.66
C ILE A 237 -4.65 -4.19 17.72
N LYS A 238 -5.66 -5.05 17.70
CA LYS A 238 -5.48 -6.51 17.64
C LYS A 238 -4.97 -6.97 16.27
N ARG A 239 -5.61 -6.49 15.22
CA ARG A 239 -5.28 -6.80 13.82
C ARG A 239 -5.60 -5.58 12.96
N CYS A 240 -4.86 -5.43 11.88
CA CYS A 240 -5.00 -4.27 11.00
C CYS A 240 -4.74 -4.68 9.55
N ASN A 241 -5.45 -4.05 8.63
CA ASN A 241 -5.20 -4.18 7.20
C ASN A 241 -5.36 -2.81 6.51
N ASP A 242 -4.64 -2.60 5.40
CA ASP A 242 -4.81 -1.42 4.57
C ASP A 242 -5.91 -1.62 3.52
N PHE A 243 -6.38 -0.54 2.92
CA PHE A 243 -7.29 -0.57 1.81
C PHE A 243 -6.54 -0.46 0.49
N GLY A 244 -6.50 -1.56 -0.23
CA GLY A 244 -6.00 -1.68 -1.58
C GLY A 244 -7.04 -2.31 -2.50
N ALA A 245 -6.60 -3.19 -3.40
CA ALA A 245 -7.46 -3.92 -4.31
C ALA A 245 -8.56 -4.70 -3.58
N GLY A 246 -9.80 -4.61 -4.07
CA GLY A 246 -10.97 -5.24 -3.48
C GLY A 246 -11.63 -4.45 -2.34
N GLY A 247 -11.09 -3.31 -1.96
CA GLY A 247 -11.72 -2.36 -1.02
C GLY A 247 -12.14 -2.98 0.30
N VAL A 248 -13.37 -2.69 0.75
CA VAL A 248 -13.97 -3.23 1.99
C VAL A 248 -13.97 -4.75 2.01
N SER A 249 -14.29 -5.38 0.86
CA SER A 249 -14.38 -6.85 0.76
C SER A 249 -13.07 -7.55 1.13
N VAL A 250 -11.94 -6.97 0.79
CA VAL A 250 -10.60 -7.51 1.09
C VAL A 250 -10.07 -6.96 2.40
N ALA A 251 -9.97 -5.63 2.54
CA ALA A 251 -9.36 -5.01 3.70
C ALA A 251 -10.03 -5.40 5.03
N ILE A 252 -11.35 -5.52 5.04
CA ILE A 252 -12.11 -5.97 6.20
C ILE A 252 -12.29 -7.48 6.18
N GLY A 253 -12.55 -8.08 5.00
CA GLY A 253 -12.79 -9.50 4.85
C GLY A 253 -11.66 -10.41 5.32
N GLU A 254 -10.42 -9.94 5.26
CA GLU A 254 -9.22 -10.69 5.71
C GLU A 254 -8.94 -10.55 7.21
N LEU A 255 -9.69 -9.73 7.94
CA LEU A 255 -9.40 -9.49 9.36
C LEU A 255 -9.88 -10.62 10.26
N ALA A 256 -10.96 -11.33 9.91
CA ALA A 256 -11.52 -12.42 10.71
C ALA A 256 -12.23 -13.46 9.85
N ASP A 257 -12.40 -14.67 10.38
CA ASP A 257 -13.05 -15.80 9.70
C ASP A 257 -14.56 -15.59 9.44
N GLY A 258 -15.22 -14.77 10.26
CA GLY A 258 -16.62 -14.41 10.13
C GLY A 258 -16.85 -12.94 10.46
N LEU A 259 -17.65 -12.26 9.61
CA LEU A 259 -17.89 -10.82 9.72
C LEU A 259 -19.33 -10.48 9.35
N ASP A 260 -19.87 -9.47 10.03
CA ASP A 260 -21.11 -8.78 9.65
C ASP A 260 -20.75 -7.36 9.23
N ILE A 261 -20.91 -7.04 7.95
CA ILE A 261 -20.47 -5.77 7.35
C ILE A 261 -21.69 -4.98 6.89
N ASP A 262 -21.95 -3.84 7.55
CA ASP A 262 -22.99 -2.89 7.17
C ASP A 262 -22.40 -1.86 6.18
N LEU A 263 -22.61 -2.09 4.88
CA LEU A 263 -22.09 -1.20 3.82
C LEU A 263 -22.70 0.21 3.87
N ASP A 264 -23.88 0.39 4.45
CA ASP A 264 -24.51 1.71 4.56
C ASP A 264 -23.74 2.63 5.53
N LYS A 265 -22.95 2.07 6.43
CA LYS A 265 -22.07 2.82 7.35
C LYS A 265 -20.73 3.22 6.74
N VAL A 266 -20.40 2.75 5.55
CA VAL A 266 -19.15 3.14 4.88
C VAL A 266 -19.20 4.62 4.49
N PRO A 267 -18.26 5.46 4.95
CA PRO A 267 -18.27 6.89 4.65
C PRO A 267 -18.08 7.15 3.15
N LYS A 268 -18.95 7.95 2.55
CA LYS A 268 -19.00 8.23 1.10
C LYS A 268 -18.43 9.60 0.79
N LYS A 269 -17.72 9.74 -0.34
CA LYS A 269 -17.28 11.05 -0.88
C LYS A 269 -18.47 11.82 -1.46
N TYR A 270 -19.45 11.10 -2.03
CA TYR A 270 -20.65 11.63 -2.68
C TYR A 270 -21.74 10.55 -2.74
N ASP A 271 -22.97 10.95 -3.02
CA ASP A 271 -24.10 10.05 -3.16
C ASP A 271 -24.09 9.30 -4.49
N GLY A 272 -24.87 8.19 -4.59
CA GLY A 272 -25.04 7.42 -5.80
C GLY A 272 -24.02 6.29 -5.99
N LEU A 273 -23.27 5.95 -4.95
CA LEU A 273 -22.49 4.70 -4.91
C LEU A 273 -23.43 3.54 -4.57
N ASP A 274 -23.40 2.48 -5.39
CA ASP A 274 -24.13 1.25 -5.10
C ASP A 274 -23.38 0.32 -4.13
N GLY A 275 -24.00 -0.77 -3.71
CA GLY A 275 -23.43 -1.71 -2.75
C GLY A 275 -22.15 -2.38 -3.27
N THR A 276 -22.06 -2.66 -4.58
CA THR A 276 -20.87 -3.24 -5.19
C THR A 276 -19.72 -2.25 -5.17
N GLU A 277 -19.98 -1.02 -5.61
CA GLU A 277 -18.98 0.06 -5.60
C GLU A 277 -18.45 0.33 -4.19
N LEU A 278 -19.32 0.31 -3.17
CA LEU A 278 -18.91 0.46 -1.78
C LEU A 278 -18.05 -0.71 -1.30
N ALA A 279 -18.36 -1.93 -1.73
CA ALA A 279 -17.66 -3.14 -1.31
C ALA A 279 -16.26 -3.26 -1.93
N ILE A 280 -16.09 -2.85 -3.20
CA ILE A 280 -14.85 -3.08 -3.95
C ILE A 280 -13.99 -1.83 -4.19
N SER A 281 -14.48 -0.64 -3.83
CA SER A 281 -13.76 0.60 -4.08
C SER A 281 -12.38 0.61 -3.43
N GLU A 282 -11.38 0.99 -4.22
CA GLU A 282 -9.98 1.10 -3.82
C GLU A 282 -9.59 2.52 -3.39
N SER A 283 -10.54 3.30 -2.84
CA SER A 283 -10.22 4.62 -2.30
C SER A 283 -9.11 4.53 -1.26
N GLN A 284 -8.10 5.35 -1.44
CA GLN A 284 -6.83 5.29 -0.73
C GLN A 284 -6.88 5.97 0.65
N GLU A 285 -5.76 5.88 1.38
CA GLU A 285 -5.56 6.43 2.72
C GLU A 285 -6.65 6.00 3.71
N ARG A 286 -6.91 4.70 3.72
CA ARG A 286 -7.82 4.06 4.65
C ARG A 286 -7.14 2.87 5.30
N MET A 287 -7.45 2.64 6.57
CA MET A 287 -7.00 1.47 7.33
C MET A 287 -8.21 0.86 8.03
N ALA A 288 -8.25 -0.47 8.12
CA ALA A 288 -9.20 -1.20 8.94
C ALA A 288 -8.48 -1.77 10.16
N VAL A 289 -8.98 -1.49 11.36
CA VAL A 289 -8.39 -1.94 12.63
C VAL A 289 -9.42 -2.70 13.46
N VAL A 290 -9.00 -3.80 14.05
CA VAL A 290 -9.81 -4.58 15.00
C VAL A 290 -9.48 -4.15 16.42
N LEU A 291 -10.49 -3.75 17.17
CA LEU A 291 -10.40 -3.27 18.55
C LEU A 291 -11.33 -4.07 19.46
N ASN A 292 -10.97 -4.19 20.73
CA ASN A 292 -11.93 -4.57 21.75
C ASN A 292 -13.07 -3.55 21.83
N LYS A 293 -14.28 -3.99 22.13
CA LYS A 293 -15.46 -3.13 22.25
C LYS A 293 -15.25 -1.97 23.23
N GLU A 294 -14.58 -2.23 24.35
CA GLU A 294 -14.27 -1.24 25.38
C GLU A 294 -13.30 -0.17 24.90
N ALA A 295 -12.37 -0.53 24.00
CA ALA A 295 -11.37 0.41 23.47
C ALA A 295 -11.97 1.45 22.52
N VAL A 296 -13.14 1.20 21.93
CA VAL A 296 -13.79 2.12 20.98
C VAL A 296 -14.18 3.46 21.65
N SER A 297 -14.58 3.45 22.89
CA SER A 297 -14.89 4.67 23.64
C SER A 297 -13.68 5.60 23.78
N TYR A 298 -12.49 5.02 23.95
CA TYR A 298 -11.23 5.76 24.04
C TYR A 298 -10.84 6.40 22.71
N THR A 299 -11.03 5.69 21.59
CA THR A 299 -10.71 6.22 20.26
C THR A 299 -11.56 7.40 19.84
N HIS A 300 -12.82 7.45 20.26
CA HIS A 300 -13.70 8.60 20.01
C HIS A 300 -13.29 9.86 20.77
N LEU A 301 -12.59 9.72 21.90
CA LEU A 301 -12.17 10.84 22.73
C LEU A 301 -10.78 11.39 22.36
N THR A 302 -9.96 10.62 21.65
CA THR A 302 -8.54 10.94 21.42
C THR A 302 -8.18 11.23 19.96
N LEU A 303 -9.10 11.01 19.01
CA LEU A 303 -8.88 11.39 17.61
C LEU A 303 -9.05 12.91 17.48
N PRO A 304 -7.98 13.66 17.12
CA PRO A 304 -8.18 15.07 16.78
C PRO A 304 -9.01 15.13 15.49
N THR A 305 -10.14 15.81 15.59
CA THR A 305 -11.03 16.17 14.48
C THR A 305 -10.31 17.01 13.43
#